data_041ce7058db78b0301cada09a72075d0
#
_entry.id   041ce7058db78b0301cada09a72075d0
#
_cell.length_a   1.000
_cell.length_b   1.000
_cell.length_c   1.000
_cell.angle_alpha   90.00
_cell.angle_beta   90.00
_cell.angle_gamma   90.00
#
_symmetry.space_group_name_H-M   'P 1'
#
loop_
_entity.id
_entity.type
_entity.pdbx_description
1 polymer ?
#
loop_
_entity_poly.entity_id
_entity_poly.type
_entity_poly.pdbx_seq_one_letter_code
_entity_poly.pdbx_strand_id
1 'polypeptide(L)'
;MELIVWPKMGILALFTLICTGILLGDSQFRKNLKEVKKRRIHRGANLKIILIRFSLFAPLLIVITLIVEPEELFIFPRSEFFTWIVTLLLYSLFSAYPQELIYRTFLFHRYKSLFSSAGMIVLASSVTFGYMHLIYENFIAVFLTLLGGYIFSHTYLKTNSLLITGLEHSLYGGFIFTVGLGSYFM
;
A
#
# COMPACT_ATOMS: atom_id res chain seq x y z
N MET A 1 -5.08 23.70 3.05
CA MET A 1 -4.71 22.27 3.06
C MET A 1 -5.41 21.45 1.97
N GLU A 2 -6.66 21.73 1.62
CA GLU A 2 -7.41 21.00 0.56
C GLU A 2 -6.85 21.13 -0.86
N LEU A 3 -6.24 22.25 -1.21
CA LEU A 3 -5.72 22.53 -2.57
C LEU A 3 -4.60 21.59 -3.05
N ILE A 4 -3.92 20.87 -2.13
CA ILE A 4 -2.76 20.02 -2.45
C ILE A 4 -3.15 18.54 -2.62
N VAL A 5 -4.27 18.11 -2.07
CA VAL A 5 -4.70 16.70 -2.13
C VAL A 5 -5.16 16.31 -3.53
N TRP A 6 -5.96 17.15 -4.17
CA TRP A 6 -6.54 16.86 -5.50
C TRP A 6 -5.49 16.63 -6.60
N PRO A 7 -4.42 17.47 -6.72
CA PRO A 7 -3.35 17.19 -7.68
C PRO A 7 -2.64 15.85 -7.43
N LYS A 8 -2.36 15.49 -6.18
CA LYS A 8 -1.71 14.21 -5.82
C LYS A 8 -2.58 13.02 -6.26
N MET A 9 -3.87 13.07 -6.00
CA MET A 9 -4.83 12.03 -6.42
C MET A 9 -4.97 11.95 -7.95
N GLY A 10 -4.98 13.10 -8.64
CA GLY A 10 -5.02 13.17 -10.10
C GLY A 10 -3.78 12.53 -10.75
N ILE A 11 -2.59 12.81 -10.20
CA ILE A 11 -1.34 12.20 -10.64
C ILE A 11 -1.38 10.68 -10.42
N LEU A 12 -1.78 10.22 -9.26
CA LEU A 12 -1.91 8.79 -8.95
C LEU A 12 -2.87 8.09 -9.91
N ALA A 13 -4.04 8.69 -10.17
CA ALA A 13 -5.03 8.17 -11.11
C ALA A 13 -4.46 8.06 -12.53
N LEU A 14 -3.77 9.10 -13.02
CA LEU A 14 -3.14 9.12 -14.32
C LEU A 14 -2.10 8.00 -14.46
N PHE A 15 -1.18 7.87 -13.50
CA PHE A 15 -0.19 6.79 -13.50
C PHE A 15 -0.84 5.42 -13.44
N THR A 16 -1.90 5.26 -12.65
CA THR A 16 -2.65 4.00 -12.57
C THR A 16 -3.26 3.63 -13.91
N LEU A 17 -3.86 4.59 -14.62
CA LEU A 17 -4.43 4.37 -15.96
C LEU A 17 -3.35 3.98 -16.97
N ILE A 18 -2.22 4.70 -16.99
CA ILE A 18 -1.08 4.39 -17.87
C ILE A 18 -0.55 2.99 -17.61
N CYS A 19 -0.25 2.65 -16.35
CA CYS A 19 0.26 1.34 -15.97
C CYS A 19 -0.73 0.22 -16.31
N THR A 20 -2.03 0.45 -16.07
CA THR A 20 -3.09 -0.50 -16.43
C THR A 20 -3.16 -0.71 -17.94
N GLY A 21 -3.10 0.37 -18.74
CA GLY A 21 -3.11 0.30 -20.20
C GLY A 21 -1.92 -0.51 -20.73
N ILE A 22 -0.71 -0.26 -20.21
CA ILE A 22 0.50 -1.02 -20.60
C ILE A 22 0.37 -2.50 -20.22
N LEU A 23 -0.09 -2.82 -19.01
CA LEU A 23 -0.29 -4.19 -18.54
C LEU A 23 -1.34 -4.93 -19.39
N LEU A 24 -2.46 -4.29 -19.69
CA LEU A 24 -3.52 -4.88 -20.51
C LEU A 24 -3.11 -5.03 -21.99
N GLY A 25 -2.22 -4.19 -22.49
CA GLY A 25 -1.59 -4.33 -23.81
C GLY A 25 -0.62 -5.53 -23.89
N ASP A 26 -0.02 -5.95 -22.77
CA ASP A 26 0.96 -7.03 -22.74
C ASP A 26 0.31 -8.41 -22.76
N SER A 27 0.58 -9.19 -23.83
CA SER A 27 0.03 -10.53 -24.00
C SER A 27 0.51 -11.52 -22.93
N GLN A 28 1.76 -11.37 -22.47
CA GLN A 28 2.32 -12.22 -21.42
C GLN A 28 1.67 -11.95 -20.06
N PHE A 29 1.40 -10.68 -19.74
CA PHE A 29 0.66 -10.31 -18.53
C PHE A 29 -0.74 -10.94 -18.55
N ARG A 30 -1.47 -10.83 -19.67
CA ARG A 30 -2.82 -11.41 -19.78
C ARG A 30 -2.83 -12.94 -19.63
N LYS A 31 -1.82 -13.65 -20.17
CA LYS A 31 -1.65 -15.10 -19.97
C LYS A 31 -1.39 -15.42 -18.49
N ASN A 32 -0.42 -14.73 -17.87
CA ASN A 32 -0.10 -14.92 -16.46
C ASN A 32 -1.30 -14.66 -15.54
N LEU A 33 -2.10 -13.63 -15.84
CA LEU A 33 -3.31 -13.30 -15.05
C LEU A 33 -4.35 -14.44 -15.09
N LYS A 34 -4.53 -15.10 -16.25
CA LYS A 34 -5.42 -16.27 -16.38
C LYS A 34 -4.92 -17.46 -15.56
N GLU A 35 -3.60 -17.67 -15.52
CA GLU A 35 -2.99 -18.75 -14.72
C GLU A 35 -3.10 -18.47 -13.21
N VAL A 36 -2.84 -17.24 -12.77
CA VAL A 36 -3.01 -16.84 -11.35
C VAL A 36 -4.45 -17.05 -10.90
N LYS A 37 -5.44 -16.73 -11.74
CA LYS A 37 -6.85 -16.99 -11.42
C LYS A 37 -7.17 -18.48 -11.28
N LYS A 38 -6.49 -19.37 -12.02
CA LYS A 38 -6.67 -20.83 -11.93
C LYS A 38 -6.00 -21.41 -10.67
N ARG A 39 -4.88 -20.82 -10.19
CA ARG A 39 -4.25 -21.27 -8.96
C ARG A 39 -5.19 -20.92 -7.81
N ARG A 40 -5.66 -21.92 -7.07
CA ARG A 40 -6.27 -21.71 -5.75
C ARG A 40 -5.18 -21.16 -4.83
N ILE A 41 -5.05 -19.82 -4.82
CA ILE A 41 -4.22 -19.16 -3.84
C ILE A 41 -4.76 -19.61 -2.48
N HIS A 42 -3.89 -20.12 -1.61
CA HIS A 42 -4.25 -20.46 -0.22
C HIS A 42 -4.54 -19.15 0.53
N ARG A 43 -5.68 -18.53 0.20
CA ARG A 43 -6.08 -17.21 0.71
C ARG A 43 -6.09 -17.17 2.23
N GLY A 44 -6.59 -18.23 2.86
CA GLY A 44 -6.65 -18.31 4.32
C GLY A 44 -5.27 -18.30 4.98
N ALA A 45 -4.29 -19.03 4.45
CA ALA A 45 -2.92 -19.04 4.98
C ALA A 45 -2.25 -17.67 4.82
N ASN A 46 -2.45 -17.01 3.67
CA ASN A 46 -1.90 -15.68 3.42
C ASN A 46 -2.52 -14.62 4.33
N LEU A 47 -3.85 -14.65 4.54
CA LEU A 47 -4.54 -13.74 5.46
C LEU A 47 -4.07 -13.94 6.91
N LYS A 48 -3.88 -15.19 7.35
CA LYS A 48 -3.34 -15.47 8.69
C LYS A 48 -1.96 -14.84 8.89
N ILE A 49 -1.05 -14.95 7.90
CA ILE A 49 0.29 -14.34 7.97
C ILE A 49 0.19 -12.81 8.01
N ILE A 50 -0.71 -12.21 7.22
CA ILE A 50 -0.94 -10.76 7.21
C ILE A 50 -1.42 -10.31 8.60
N LEU A 51 -2.40 -10.99 9.18
CA LEU A 51 -2.93 -10.64 10.51
C LEU A 51 -1.87 -10.80 11.61
N ILE A 52 -1.05 -11.86 11.57
CA ILE A 52 0.05 -12.04 12.53
C ILE A 52 1.07 -10.89 12.39
N ARG A 53 1.49 -10.54 11.17
CA ARG A 53 2.40 -9.42 10.95
C ARG A 53 1.78 -8.10 11.39
N PHE A 54 0.52 -7.87 11.06
CA PHE A 54 -0.21 -6.69 11.47
C PHE A 54 -0.27 -6.55 13.00
N SER A 55 -0.56 -7.64 13.72
CA SER A 55 -0.61 -7.62 15.20
C SER A 55 0.74 -7.32 15.86
N LEU A 56 1.86 -7.52 15.14
CA LEU A 56 3.19 -7.11 15.60
C LEU A 56 3.49 -5.63 15.29
N PHE A 57 2.99 -5.11 14.17
CA PHE A 57 3.23 -3.73 13.76
C PHE A 57 2.22 -2.73 14.32
N ALA A 58 0.98 -3.14 14.59
CA ALA A 58 -0.04 -2.25 15.15
C ALA A 58 0.38 -1.61 16.48
N PRO A 59 0.98 -2.33 17.45
CA PRO A 59 1.52 -1.70 18.66
C PRO A 59 2.61 -0.67 18.39
N LEU A 60 3.47 -0.90 17.39
CA LEU A 60 4.48 0.09 17.00
C LEU A 60 3.84 1.40 16.53
N LEU A 61 2.80 1.33 15.71
CA LEU A 61 2.08 2.53 15.25
C LEU A 61 1.40 3.26 16.42
N ILE A 62 0.83 2.54 17.37
CA ILE A 62 0.27 3.13 18.61
C ILE A 62 1.36 3.84 19.41
N VAL A 63 2.52 3.21 19.59
CA VAL A 63 3.65 3.83 20.33
C VAL A 63 4.16 5.08 19.61
N ILE A 64 4.27 5.05 18.28
CA ILE A 64 4.65 6.24 17.51
C ILE A 64 3.64 7.36 17.73
N THR A 65 2.33 7.08 17.65
CA THR A 65 1.29 8.09 17.92
C THR A 65 1.40 8.66 19.34
N LEU A 66 1.58 7.81 20.33
CA LEU A 66 1.74 8.25 21.73
C LEU A 66 2.96 9.17 21.95
N ILE A 67 3.98 9.05 21.10
CA ILE A 67 5.19 9.90 21.18
C ILE A 67 5.01 11.22 20.45
N VAL A 68 4.38 11.21 19.26
CA VAL A 68 4.36 12.38 18.37
C VAL A 68 3.05 13.18 18.45
N GLU A 69 1.92 12.50 18.66
CA GLU A 69 0.56 13.09 18.67
C GLU A 69 -0.35 12.34 19.65
N PRO A 70 -0.03 12.30 20.95
CA PRO A 70 -0.78 11.51 21.95
C PRO A 70 -2.26 11.86 22.02
N GLU A 71 -2.61 13.12 21.76
CA GLU A 71 -3.99 13.62 21.75
C GLU A 71 -4.82 13.05 20.60
N GLU A 72 -4.17 12.66 19.49
CA GLU A 72 -4.85 12.15 18.31
C GLU A 72 -5.18 10.66 18.39
N LEU A 73 -4.70 9.95 19.43
CA LEU A 73 -4.87 8.50 19.52
C LEU A 73 -6.34 8.09 19.56
N PHE A 74 -6.79 7.44 18.48
CA PHE A 74 -8.17 7.01 18.26
C PHE A 74 -9.22 8.14 18.31
N ILE A 75 -8.84 9.40 18.16
CA ILE A 75 -9.80 10.52 18.09
C ILE A 75 -10.69 10.38 16.86
N PHE A 76 -10.11 10.16 15.67
CA PHE A 76 -10.86 10.11 14.42
C PHE A 76 -12.02 9.10 14.45
N PRO A 77 -11.84 7.81 14.80
CA PRO A 77 -12.98 6.88 14.90
C PRO A 77 -13.97 7.19 16.02
N ARG A 78 -13.58 7.92 17.06
CA ARG A 78 -14.47 8.28 18.19
C ARG A 78 -15.30 9.51 17.90
N SER A 79 -14.72 10.54 17.28
CA SER A 79 -15.39 11.81 17.01
C SER A 79 -16.17 11.81 15.70
N GLU A 80 -15.67 11.10 14.69
CA GLU A 80 -16.13 11.17 13.29
C GLU A 80 -16.33 9.77 12.68
N PHE A 81 -17.07 8.90 13.36
CA PHE A 81 -17.20 7.48 13.01
C PHE A 81 -17.58 7.24 11.54
N PHE A 82 -18.58 7.93 11.02
CA PHE A 82 -19.01 7.75 9.62
C PHE A 82 -17.97 8.25 8.63
N THR A 83 -17.38 9.41 8.90
CA THR A 83 -16.30 9.99 8.08
C THR A 83 -15.08 9.07 8.08
N TRP A 84 -14.73 8.49 9.23
CA TRP A 84 -13.67 7.50 9.35
C TRP A 84 -13.93 6.26 8.47
N ILE A 85 -15.11 5.65 8.52
CA ILE A 85 -15.46 4.50 7.67
C ILE A 85 -15.35 4.86 6.18
N VAL A 86 -15.92 6.00 5.78
CA VAL A 86 -15.85 6.47 4.38
C VAL A 86 -14.40 6.69 3.96
N THR A 87 -13.57 7.31 4.82
CA THR A 87 -12.15 7.51 4.56
C THR A 87 -11.42 6.19 4.35
N LEU A 88 -11.65 5.17 5.18
CA LEU A 88 -11.03 3.85 5.01
C LEU A 88 -11.41 3.20 3.68
N LEU A 89 -12.67 3.30 3.27
CA LEU A 89 -13.15 2.75 1.99
C LEU A 89 -12.54 3.51 0.79
N LEU A 90 -12.60 4.84 0.80
CA LEU A 90 -12.04 5.67 -0.27
C LEU A 90 -10.52 5.52 -0.35
N TYR A 91 -9.82 5.53 0.78
CA TYR A 91 -8.40 5.26 0.86
C TYR A 91 -8.05 3.91 0.23
N SER A 92 -8.76 2.86 0.61
CA SER A 92 -8.52 1.52 0.06
C SER A 92 -8.65 1.51 -1.46
N LEU A 93 -9.76 2.02 -1.99
CA LEU A 93 -10.10 1.94 -3.42
C LEU A 93 -9.27 2.90 -4.29
N PHE A 94 -9.06 4.12 -3.83
CA PHE A 94 -8.49 5.20 -4.65
C PHE A 94 -7.02 5.53 -4.32
N SER A 95 -6.47 4.96 -3.23
CA SER A 95 -5.08 5.14 -2.86
C SER A 95 -4.33 3.81 -2.78
N ALA A 96 -4.69 2.91 -1.88
CA ALA A 96 -3.94 1.69 -1.62
C ALA A 96 -3.87 0.75 -2.85
N TYR A 97 -5.01 0.38 -3.45
CA TYR A 97 -5.03 -0.48 -4.64
C TYR A 97 -4.33 0.11 -5.87
N PRO A 98 -4.54 1.38 -6.24
CA PRO A 98 -3.76 2.05 -7.28
C PRO A 98 -2.26 2.01 -7.04
N GLN A 99 -1.80 2.28 -5.84
CA GLN A 99 -0.39 2.22 -5.49
C GLN A 99 0.17 0.80 -5.60
N GLU A 100 -0.55 -0.22 -5.14
CA GLU A 100 -0.13 -1.62 -5.29
C GLU A 100 -0.10 -2.07 -6.76
N LEU A 101 -0.98 -1.54 -7.60
CA LEU A 101 -0.92 -1.81 -9.04
C LEU A 101 0.37 -1.26 -9.64
N ILE A 102 0.76 -0.03 -9.31
CA ILE A 102 1.97 0.62 -9.85
C ILE A 102 3.23 -0.05 -9.29
N TYR A 103 3.38 -0.08 -7.95
CA TYR A 103 4.64 -0.44 -7.29
C TYR A 103 4.86 -1.97 -7.19
N ARG A 104 3.81 -2.78 -7.31
CA ARG A 104 3.94 -4.24 -7.25
C ARG A 104 3.57 -4.88 -8.58
N THR A 105 2.34 -4.74 -9.04
CA THR A 105 1.91 -5.45 -10.24
C THR A 105 2.69 -5.00 -11.47
N PHE A 106 2.74 -3.70 -11.75
CA PHE A 106 3.42 -3.16 -12.91
C PHE A 106 4.95 -3.28 -12.79
N LEU A 107 5.53 -2.80 -11.67
CA LEU A 107 6.97 -2.80 -11.47
C LEU A 107 7.55 -4.22 -11.52
N PHE A 108 6.94 -5.18 -10.81
CA PHE A 108 7.40 -6.57 -10.82
C PHE A 108 7.21 -7.24 -12.17
N HIS A 109 6.10 -7.00 -12.86
CA HIS A 109 5.89 -7.57 -14.19
C HIS A 109 6.91 -7.03 -15.18
N ARG A 110 7.14 -5.72 -15.20
CA ARG A 110 7.93 -5.04 -16.24
C ARG A 110 9.43 -5.12 -16.00
N TYR A 111 9.87 -5.06 -14.75
CA TYR A 111 11.29 -4.82 -14.43
C TYR A 111 11.96 -5.97 -13.66
N LYS A 112 11.24 -7.03 -13.26
CA LYS A 112 11.83 -8.14 -12.50
C LYS A 112 13.05 -8.76 -13.18
N SER A 113 13.08 -8.85 -14.51
CA SER A 113 14.19 -9.40 -15.28
C SER A 113 15.47 -8.57 -15.25
N LEU A 114 15.39 -7.29 -14.85
CA LEU A 114 16.55 -6.42 -14.70
C LEU A 114 17.30 -6.63 -13.37
N PHE A 115 16.68 -7.33 -12.42
CA PHE A 115 17.25 -7.56 -11.10
C PHE A 115 17.79 -8.98 -10.97
N SER A 116 19.02 -9.10 -10.47
CA SER A 116 19.71 -10.39 -10.30
C SER A 116 19.08 -11.27 -9.19
N SER A 117 18.30 -10.68 -8.28
CA SER A 117 17.64 -11.42 -7.20
C SER A 117 16.27 -10.84 -6.85
N ALA A 118 15.43 -11.70 -6.24
CA ALA A 118 14.13 -11.29 -5.72
C ALA A 118 14.23 -10.23 -4.61
N GLY A 119 15.32 -10.23 -3.83
CA GLY A 119 15.57 -9.22 -2.81
C GLY A 119 15.81 -7.83 -3.40
N MET A 120 16.50 -7.76 -4.53
CA MET A 120 16.79 -6.48 -5.19
C MET A 120 15.53 -5.80 -5.72
N ILE A 121 14.61 -6.53 -6.34
CA ILE A 121 13.35 -5.92 -6.80
C ILE A 121 12.45 -5.53 -5.62
N VAL A 122 12.47 -6.29 -4.51
CA VAL A 122 11.78 -5.89 -3.27
C VAL A 122 12.34 -4.57 -2.76
N LEU A 123 13.66 -4.46 -2.68
CA LEU A 123 14.32 -3.22 -2.23
C LEU A 123 13.99 -2.06 -3.16
N ALA A 124 14.11 -2.24 -4.47
CA ALA A 124 13.79 -1.21 -5.45
C ALA A 124 12.32 -0.74 -5.33
N SER A 125 11.38 -1.68 -5.21
CA SER A 125 9.96 -1.36 -5.03
C SER A 125 9.71 -0.62 -3.71
N SER A 126 10.39 -1.00 -2.63
CA SER A 126 10.25 -0.35 -1.32
C SER A 126 10.81 1.07 -1.33
N VAL A 127 12.00 1.24 -1.92
CA VAL A 127 12.65 2.55 -2.02
C VAL A 127 11.85 3.50 -2.90
N THR A 128 11.41 3.05 -4.07
CA THR A 128 10.57 3.90 -4.96
C THR A 128 9.23 4.26 -4.30
N PHE A 129 8.64 3.34 -3.55
CA PHE A 129 7.41 3.60 -2.81
C PHE A 129 7.63 4.64 -1.70
N GLY A 130 8.67 4.50 -0.87
CA GLY A 130 9.02 5.49 0.14
C GLY A 130 9.43 6.84 -0.45
N TYR A 131 10.19 6.83 -1.57
CA TYR A 131 10.61 8.04 -2.26
C TYR A 131 9.42 8.91 -2.70
N MET A 132 8.35 8.30 -3.22
CA MET A 132 7.14 9.03 -3.62
C MET A 132 6.41 9.67 -2.44
N HIS A 133 6.66 9.22 -1.21
CA HIS A 133 6.08 9.80 -0.01
C HIS A 133 6.88 10.98 0.55
N LEU A 134 8.03 11.34 -0.06
CA LEU A 134 8.71 12.61 0.22
C LEU A 134 7.82 13.83 -0.06
N ILE A 135 6.80 13.69 -0.92
CA ILE A 135 5.82 14.73 -1.21
C ILE A 135 5.02 15.19 0.03
N TYR A 136 5.04 14.42 1.10
CA TYR A 136 4.41 14.77 2.38
C TYR A 136 5.34 15.56 3.30
N GLU A 137 6.60 15.78 2.91
CA GLU A 137 7.58 16.62 3.60
C GLU A 137 7.84 16.26 5.07
N ASN A 138 7.62 14.98 5.44
CA ASN A 138 7.88 14.51 6.79
C ASN A 138 8.54 13.12 6.80
N PHE A 139 9.39 12.90 7.81
CA PHE A 139 10.15 11.66 7.97
C PHE A 139 9.27 10.46 8.33
N ILE A 140 8.18 10.66 9.07
CA ILE A 140 7.29 9.58 9.53
C ILE A 140 6.64 8.90 8.31
N ALA A 141 6.11 9.68 7.36
CA ALA A 141 5.52 9.13 6.15
C ALA A 141 6.54 8.33 5.34
N VAL A 142 7.75 8.86 5.12
CA VAL A 142 8.81 8.18 4.37
C VAL A 142 9.25 6.89 5.07
N PHE A 143 9.48 6.94 6.38
CA PHE A 143 9.91 5.77 7.15
C PHE A 143 8.87 4.66 7.15
N LEU A 144 7.61 4.98 7.45
CA LEU A 144 6.53 3.99 7.48
C LEU A 144 6.26 3.41 6.10
N THR A 145 6.38 4.20 5.03
CA THR A 145 6.17 3.70 3.66
C THR A 145 7.34 2.89 3.12
N LEU A 146 8.58 3.14 3.54
CA LEU A 146 9.70 2.23 3.27
C LEU A 146 9.46 0.86 3.90
N LEU A 147 9.06 0.81 5.18
CA LEU A 147 8.73 -0.45 5.88
C LEU A 147 7.52 -1.15 5.25
N GLY A 148 6.42 -0.42 5.02
CA GLY A 148 5.24 -0.92 4.33
C GLY A 148 5.59 -1.44 2.94
N GLY A 149 6.38 -0.69 2.19
CA GLY A 149 6.88 -1.06 0.88
C GLY A 149 7.59 -2.41 0.87
N TYR A 150 8.44 -2.66 1.86
CA TYR A 150 9.12 -3.94 2.03
C TYR A 150 8.14 -5.08 2.33
N ILE A 151 7.22 -4.88 3.28
CA ILE A 151 6.22 -5.89 3.67
C ILE A 151 5.32 -6.26 2.48
N PHE A 152 4.75 -5.26 1.80
CA PHE A 152 3.82 -5.47 0.68
C PHE A 152 4.52 -6.12 -0.52
N SER A 153 5.78 -5.75 -0.80
CA SER A 153 6.57 -6.37 -1.86
C SER A 153 6.83 -7.85 -1.60
N HIS A 154 7.12 -8.22 -0.35
CA HIS A 154 7.25 -9.64 0.03
C HIS A 154 5.93 -10.41 -0.10
N THR A 155 4.81 -9.82 0.27
CA THR A 155 3.49 -10.43 0.08
C THR A 155 3.19 -10.62 -1.40
N TYR A 156 3.49 -9.62 -2.23
CA TYR A 156 3.31 -9.73 -3.68
C TYR A 156 4.19 -10.81 -4.28
N LEU A 157 5.47 -10.94 -3.90
CA LEU A 157 6.35 -12.02 -4.35
C LEU A 157 5.77 -13.41 -4.09
N LYS A 158 5.17 -13.60 -2.90
CA LYS A 158 4.62 -14.89 -2.48
C LYS A 158 3.27 -15.20 -3.12
N THR A 159 2.43 -14.18 -3.31
CA THR A 159 1.04 -14.37 -3.73
C THR A 159 0.80 -14.08 -5.21
N ASN A 160 1.64 -13.23 -5.80
CA ASN A 160 1.45 -12.63 -7.13
C ASN A 160 0.03 -12.06 -7.29
N SER A 161 -0.53 -11.48 -6.24
CA SER A 161 -1.93 -11.08 -6.14
C SER A 161 -2.07 -9.64 -5.69
N LEU A 162 -2.50 -8.77 -6.62
CA LEU A 162 -2.87 -7.39 -6.33
C LEU A 162 -3.94 -7.32 -5.22
N LEU A 163 -4.93 -8.24 -5.25
CA LEU A 163 -6.01 -8.25 -4.25
C LEU A 163 -5.47 -8.45 -2.82
N ILE A 164 -4.61 -9.45 -2.61
CA ILE A 164 -4.07 -9.77 -1.28
C ILE A 164 -3.15 -8.67 -0.78
N THR A 165 -2.29 -8.15 -1.66
CA THR A 165 -1.37 -7.08 -1.30
C THR A 165 -2.11 -5.76 -1.05
N GLY A 166 -3.14 -5.46 -1.86
CA GLY A 166 -4.00 -4.30 -1.66
C GLY A 166 -4.79 -4.38 -0.35
N LEU A 167 -5.29 -5.56 0.03
CA LEU A 167 -5.92 -5.76 1.34
C LEU A 167 -4.93 -5.53 2.50
N GLU A 168 -3.70 -6.05 2.39
CA GLU A 168 -2.66 -5.82 3.39
C GLU A 168 -2.34 -4.33 3.50
N HIS A 169 -2.12 -3.65 2.39
CA HIS A 169 -1.87 -2.20 2.36
C HIS A 169 -3.05 -1.41 2.95
N SER A 170 -4.28 -1.74 2.57
CA SER A 170 -5.48 -1.10 3.11
C SER A 170 -5.60 -1.28 4.63
N LEU A 171 -5.22 -2.44 5.15
CA LEU A 171 -5.23 -2.71 6.58
C LEU A 171 -4.22 -1.84 7.34
N TYR A 172 -2.96 -1.78 6.86
CA TYR A 172 -1.91 -0.98 7.50
C TYR A 172 -2.17 0.52 7.38
N GLY A 173 -2.48 1.00 6.19
CA GLY A 173 -2.76 2.43 5.97
C GLY A 173 -4.06 2.87 6.63
N GLY A 174 -5.11 2.05 6.59
CA GLY A 174 -6.35 2.32 7.34
C GLY A 174 -6.11 2.43 8.85
N PHE A 175 -5.20 1.61 9.39
CA PHE A 175 -4.84 1.69 10.80
C PHE A 175 -4.03 2.96 11.13
N ILE A 176 -3.19 3.45 10.21
CA ILE A 176 -2.51 4.76 10.33
C ILE A 176 -3.54 5.88 10.55
N PHE A 177 -4.62 5.93 9.75
CA PHE A 177 -5.71 6.89 9.96
C PHE A 177 -6.46 6.64 11.28
N THR A 178 -6.61 5.39 11.66
CA THR A 178 -7.34 5.00 12.89
C THR A 178 -6.62 5.47 14.16
N VAL A 179 -5.29 5.37 14.19
CA VAL A 179 -4.50 5.74 15.37
C VAL A 179 -4.13 7.23 15.45
N GLY A 180 -4.46 8.04 14.41
CA GLY A 180 -4.21 9.48 14.43
C GLY A 180 -2.99 9.94 13.63
N LEU A 181 -2.27 9.03 12.94
CA LEU A 181 -1.12 9.40 12.10
C LEU A 181 -1.54 9.82 10.66
N GLY A 182 -2.83 9.91 10.38
CA GLY A 182 -3.34 10.24 9.05
C GLY A 182 -2.90 11.61 8.53
N SER A 183 -2.72 12.59 9.41
CA SER A 183 -2.24 13.96 9.08
C SER A 183 -0.87 13.97 8.40
N TYR A 184 -0.01 12.99 8.70
CA TYR A 184 1.31 12.84 8.07
C TYR A 184 1.25 12.38 6.61
N PHE A 185 0.08 12.00 6.10
CA PHE A 185 -0.15 11.47 4.75
C PHE A 185 -1.10 12.32 3.91
N MET A 186 -1.31 13.59 4.31
CA MET A 186 -2.20 14.53 3.62
C MET A 186 -1.46 15.71 2.96
#